data_cbcdd21ca23c3b5ae6589572f5a19902
#
_entry.id   cbcdd21ca23c3b5ae6589572f5a19902
#
_cell.length_a   1.000
_cell.length_b   1.000
_cell.length_c   1.000
_cell.angle_alpha   90.00
_cell.angle_beta   90.00
_cell.angle_gamma   90.00
#
_symmetry.space_group_name_H-M   'P 1'
#
loop_
_entity.id
_entity.type
_entity.pdbx_description
1 polymer ?
#
loop_
_entity_poly.entity_id
_entity_poly.type
_entity_poly.pdbx_seq_one_letter_code
_entity_poly.pdbx_strand_id
1 'polypeptide(L)'
;EKLYKKYPEHHEVAAFYALSLLGSSKSRKDDDNYEVGAKIAQSILSENPHHPGALHYLIHSYDDPDHATLALDAANRYSKVAPDAEHALHMPSHIFVALGMWDEVINSNIASYEASVVRMKKKELDNDARGYHAFKWLMYGYLQKGDFEKAREMVYDMKQYCEEKPSSKARAHYIMMKADYLTESGNWRDSIANDIVDLEKLNLQTQGVQIFTQGMSAYKERNKNSLNAAINDLNIMQTDSETQMVIGTPKMCSGISRYLQPPSVNEVNSIKVLKYELMAFSALLNKNEKSAEKWMQQATEAEETTTYNYGPPNIVKPSFELYGEWLVEKNRKKEARQQFEKVLERAPKRRLAIMGLENTKS
;
A
#
# COMPACT_ATOMS: atom_id res chain seq x y z
N GLU A 1 -6.64 23.51 18.68
CA GLU A 1 -7.61 24.54 18.32
C GLU A 1 -7.55 25.76 19.23
N LYS A 2 -7.69 25.64 20.57
CA LYS A 2 -7.68 26.80 21.49
C LYS A 2 -6.41 27.63 21.35
N LEU A 3 -5.25 26.99 21.24
CA LEU A 3 -3.96 27.67 21.10
C LEU A 3 -3.87 28.42 19.76
N TYR A 4 -4.32 27.77 18.67
CA TYR A 4 -4.37 28.36 17.33
C TYR A 4 -5.29 29.58 17.29
N LYS A 5 -6.49 29.53 17.90
CA LYS A 5 -7.38 30.69 18.00
C LYS A 5 -6.75 31.86 18.77
N LYS A 6 -5.87 31.56 19.73
CA LYS A 6 -5.18 32.61 20.53
C LYS A 6 -3.97 33.21 19.82
N TYR A 7 -3.29 32.42 18.98
CA TYR A 7 -2.06 32.78 18.28
C TYR A 7 -2.12 32.38 16.80
N PRO A 8 -3.06 32.94 16.01
CA PRO A 8 -3.30 32.47 14.62
C PRO A 8 -2.11 32.72 13.69
N GLU A 9 -1.32 33.79 13.96
CA GLU A 9 -0.15 34.16 13.14
C GLU A 9 1.12 33.38 13.53
N HIS A 10 1.05 32.47 14.49
CA HIS A 10 2.22 31.72 14.92
C HIS A 10 2.31 30.41 14.10
N HIS A 11 3.23 30.33 13.14
CA HIS A 11 3.35 29.23 12.20
C HIS A 11 3.45 27.84 12.86
N GLU A 12 4.26 27.70 13.93
CA GLU A 12 4.37 26.41 14.63
C GLU A 12 3.04 25.98 15.28
N VAL A 13 2.30 26.93 15.87
CA VAL A 13 0.99 26.66 16.47
C VAL A 13 0.00 26.25 15.41
N ALA A 14 0.00 26.93 14.26
CA ALA A 14 -0.84 26.61 13.11
C ALA A 14 -0.48 25.22 12.54
N ALA A 15 0.82 24.93 12.37
CA ALA A 15 1.29 23.63 11.88
C ALA A 15 0.89 22.48 12.82
N PHE A 16 1.06 22.63 14.14
CA PHE A 16 0.61 21.63 15.11
C PHE A 16 -0.92 21.46 15.13
N TYR A 17 -1.67 22.53 14.85
CA TYR A 17 -3.12 22.41 14.73
C TYR A 17 -3.51 21.62 13.46
N ALA A 18 -2.90 21.92 12.31
CA ALA A 18 -3.07 21.13 11.09
C ALA A 18 -2.75 19.64 11.33
N LEU A 19 -1.61 19.34 11.97
CA LEU A 19 -1.25 17.97 12.35
C LEU A 19 -2.31 17.31 13.24
N SER A 20 -2.87 18.05 14.21
CA SER A 20 -3.89 17.50 15.11
C SER A 20 -5.21 17.18 14.38
N LEU A 21 -5.57 17.94 13.35
CA LEU A 21 -6.72 17.68 12.50
C LEU A 21 -6.53 16.37 11.73
N LEU A 22 -5.39 16.21 11.05
CA LEU A 22 -5.05 14.98 10.34
C LEU A 22 -5.07 13.76 11.27
N GLY A 23 -4.50 13.88 12.48
CA GLY A 23 -4.44 12.80 13.46
C GLY A 23 -5.77 12.46 14.14
N SER A 24 -6.77 13.35 14.10
CA SER A 24 -8.10 13.14 14.68
C SER A 24 -9.12 12.60 13.68
N SER A 25 -8.80 12.61 12.39
CA SER A 25 -9.68 12.17 11.32
C SER A 25 -9.94 10.66 11.37
N LYS A 26 -11.20 10.26 11.23
CA LYS A 26 -11.63 8.85 11.28
C LYS A 26 -11.62 8.18 9.90
N SER A 27 -11.83 8.94 8.85
CA SER A 27 -11.85 8.48 7.46
C SER A 27 -11.33 9.61 6.56
N ARG A 28 -10.65 9.25 5.47
CA ARG A 28 -10.17 10.25 4.50
C ARG A 28 -11.28 10.76 3.58
N LYS A 29 -12.25 9.91 3.26
CA LYS A 29 -13.18 10.18 2.15
C LYS A 29 -14.20 11.31 2.45
N ASP A 30 -14.53 11.54 3.71
CA ASP A 30 -15.57 12.47 4.12
C ASP A 30 -15.14 13.40 5.26
N ASP A 31 -13.83 13.68 5.37
CA ASP A 31 -13.30 14.40 6.53
C ASP A 31 -12.80 15.80 6.17
N ASP A 32 -13.61 16.81 6.46
CA ASP A 32 -13.29 18.23 6.29
C ASP A 32 -11.96 18.62 6.99
N ASN A 33 -11.50 17.83 7.97
CA ASN A 33 -10.26 18.08 8.66
C ASN A 33 -9.03 18.06 7.74
N TYR A 34 -9.03 17.20 6.72
CA TYR A 34 -7.95 17.15 5.72
C TYR A 34 -7.88 18.44 4.92
N GLU A 35 -9.03 18.94 4.48
CA GLU A 35 -9.10 20.20 3.73
C GLU A 35 -8.76 21.40 4.62
N VAL A 36 -9.24 21.44 5.85
CA VAL A 36 -8.91 22.49 6.82
C VAL A 36 -7.42 22.47 7.14
N GLY A 37 -6.84 21.28 7.37
CA GLY A 37 -5.40 21.10 7.59
C GLY A 37 -4.56 21.59 6.40
N ALA A 38 -4.99 21.28 5.17
CA ALA A 38 -4.36 21.76 3.95
C ALA A 38 -4.38 23.28 3.83
N LYS A 39 -5.53 23.93 4.07
CA LYS A 39 -5.66 25.39 4.04
C LYS A 39 -4.73 26.07 5.05
N ILE A 40 -4.63 25.52 6.25
CA ILE A 40 -3.71 26.03 7.27
C ILE A 40 -2.24 25.88 6.80
N ALA A 41 -1.87 24.70 6.27
CA ALA A 41 -0.53 24.47 5.76
C ALA A 41 -0.20 25.42 4.59
N GLN A 42 -1.12 25.66 3.67
CA GLN A 42 -0.97 26.59 2.55
C GLN A 42 -0.81 28.03 3.04
N SER A 43 -1.56 28.47 4.07
CA SER A 43 -1.40 29.78 4.68
C SER A 43 0.01 29.98 5.21
N ILE A 44 0.55 28.99 5.96
CA ILE A 44 1.93 29.04 6.45
C ILE A 44 2.91 29.15 5.28
N LEU A 45 2.73 28.33 4.21
CA LEU A 45 3.64 28.29 3.07
C LEU A 45 3.61 29.57 2.21
N SER A 46 2.55 30.37 2.29
CA SER A 46 2.49 31.67 1.61
C SER A 46 3.45 32.71 2.25
N GLU A 47 3.74 32.59 3.55
CA GLU A 47 4.63 33.47 4.30
C GLU A 47 6.01 32.84 4.51
N ASN A 48 6.06 31.53 4.77
CA ASN A 48 7.28 30.76 4.94
C ASN A 48 7.31 29.56 3.99
N PRO A 49 7.76 29.73 2.75
CA PRO A 49 7.74 28.69 1.72
C PRO A 49 8.56 27.44 2.05
N HIS A 50 9.48 27.52 3.00
CA HIS A 50 10.36 26.42 3.42
C HIS A 50 10.01 25.83 4.79
N HIS A 51 8.81 26.10 5.32
CA HIS A 51 8.37 25.55 6.59
C HIS A 51 8.22 24.03 6.51
N PRO A 52 9.08 23.22 7.17
CA PRO A 52 9.12 21.76 6.94
C PRO A 52 7.82 21.07 7.38
N GLY A 53 7.24 21.47 8.51
CA GLY A 53 5.97 20.91 8.99
C GLY A 53 4.81 21.20 8.05
N ALA A 54 4.71 22.42 7.51
CA ALA A 54 3.64 22.79 6.59
C ALA A 54 3.74 22.03 5.26
N LEU A 55 4.95 21.88 4.70
CA LEU A 55 5.18 21.05 3.50
C LEU A 55 4.76 19.58 3.74
N HIS A 56 5.17 19.03 4.88
CA HIS A 56 4.85 17.65 5.26
C HIS A 56 3.34 17.42 5.43
N TYR A 57 2.67 18.34 6.15
CA TYR A 57 1.23 18.18 6.43
C TYR A 57 0.37 18.45 5.18
N LEU A 58 0.83 19.32 4.27
CA LEU A 58 0.16 19.51 2.97
C LEU A 58 0.24 18.25 2.11
N ILE A 59 1.41 17.57 2.08
CA ILE A 59 1.55 16.28 1.42
C ILE A 59 0.54 15.27 1.99
N HIS A 60 0.47 15.11 3.31
CA HIS A 60 -0.48 14.19 3.92
C HIS A 60 -1.94 14.58 3.71
N SER A 61 -2.24 15.86 3.59
CA SER A 61 -3.61 16.33 3.35
C SER A 61 -4.12 15.95 1.96
N TYR A 62 -3.24 15.90 0.98
CA TYR A 62 -3.58 15.65 -0.43
C TYR A 62 -2.98 14.35 -1.00
N ASP A 63 -2.67 13.40 -0.13
CA ASP A 63 -2.10 12.10 -0.49
C ASP A 63 -3.19 11.13 -0.96
N ASP A 64 -3.82 11.44 -2.06
CA ASP A 64 -4.78 10.61 -2.80
C ASP A 64 -4.83 11.05 -4.28
N PRO A 65 -5.30 10.18 -5.21
CA PRO A 65 -5.29 10.48 -6.65
C PRO A 65 -6.08 11.74 -7.06
N ASP A 66 -7.15 12.07 -6.33
CA ASP A 66 -8.02 13.20 -6.68
C ASP A 66 -7.40 14.55 -6.32
N HIS A 67 -6.56 14.59 -5.26
CA HIS A 67 -6.02 15.82 -4.69
C HIS A 67 -4.50 15.97 -4.84
N ALA A 68 -3.77 14.90 -5.19
CA ALA A 68 -2.29 14.87 -5.18
C ALA A 68 -1.64 15.99 -6.00
N THR A 69 -2.26 16.45 -7.10
CA THR A 69 -1.76 17.56 -7.89
C THR A 69 -1.63 18.87 -7.11
N LEU A 70 -2.46 19.06 -6.08
CA LEU A 70 -2.44 20.24 -5.21
C LEU A 70 -1.23 20.28 -4.26
N ALA A 71 -0.60 19.13 -4.00
CA ALA A 71 0.59 19.02 -3.16
C ALA A 71 1.88 18.77 -3.97
N LEU A 72 1.84 18.75 -5.30
CA LEU A 72 3.02 18.42 -6.12
C LEU A 72 4.17 19.40 -5.90
N ASP A 73 3.89 20.70 -5.78
CA ASP A 73 4.90 21.71 -5.48
C ASP A 73 5.51 21.51 -4.07
N ALA A 74 4.69 21.20 -3.08
CA ALA A 74 5.16 20.89 -1.73
C ALA A 74 6.05 19.64 -1.71
N ALA A 75 5.67 18.59 -2.44
CA ALA A 75 6.46 17.39 -2.60
C ALA A 75 7.84 17.67 -3.20
N ASN A 76 7.91 18.46 -4.28
CA ASN A 76 9.16 18.85 -4.94
C ASN A 76 10.09 19.73 -4.07
N ARG A 77 9.54 20.42 -3.07
CA ARG A 77 10.32 21.28 -2.17
C ARG A 77 10.77 20.59 -0.89
N TYR A 78 9.97 19.65 -0.37
CA TYR A 78 10.18 19.10 0.97
C TYR A 78 11.52 18.37 1.12
N SER A 79 11.91 17.55 0.15
CA SER A 79 13.21 16.86 0.18
C SER A 79 14.42 17.81 0.19
N LYS A 80 14.26 19.02 -0.34
CA LYS A 80 15.33 20.05 -0.37
C LYS A 80 15.47 20.79 0.96
N VAL A 81 14.40 20.84 1.76
CA VAL A 81 14.39 21.49 3.07
C VAL A 81 15.10 20.65 4.13
N ALA A 82 15.04 19.32 4.01
CA ALA A 82 15.66 18.41 4.97
C ALA A 82 16.38 17.25 4.24
N PRO A 83 17.48 17.54 3.50
CA PRO A 83 18.13 16.60 2.60
C PRO A 83 18.82 15.42 3.30
N ASP A 84 19.07 15.48 4.60
CA ASP A 84 19.67 14.41 5.39
C ASP A 84 18.63 13.58 6.17
N ALA A 85 17.36 13.95 6.10
CA ALA A 85 16.29 13.29 6.83
C ALA A 85 15.64 12.21 5.96
N GLU A 86 15.87 10.94 6.27
CA GLU A 86 15.29 9.78 5.61
C GLU A 86 13.79 9.96 5.30
N HIS A 87 13.02 10.37 6.30
CA HIS A 87 11.58 10.56 6.15
C HIS A 87 11.23 11.71 5.20
N ALA A 88 11.93 12.83 5.26
CA ALA A 88 11.69 13.97 4.37
C ALA A 88 12.02 13.65 2.90
N LEU A 89 13.00 12.80 2.68
CA LEU A 89 13.37 12.32 1.35
C LEU A 89 12.31 11.34 0.78
N HIS A 90 11.66 10.55 1.65
CA HIS A 90 10.60 9.62 1.26
C HIS A 90 9.27 10.30 0.97
N MET A 91 8.89 11.31 1.76
CA MET A 91 7.55 11.91 1.74
C MET A 91 7.05 12.38 0.38
N PRO A 92 7.88 12.95 -0.52
CA PRO A 92 7.44 13.28 -1.87
C PRO A 92 6.86 12.10 -2.65
N SER A 93 7.35 10.89 -2.38
CA SER A 93 6.90 9.69 -3.09
C SER A 93 5.42 9.35 -2.84
N HIS A 94 4.81 9.85 -1.76
CA HIS A 94 3.38 9.73 -1.51
C HIS A 94 2.57 10.36 -2.67
N ILE A 95 2.89 11.61 -2.99
CA ILE A 95 2.25 12.33 -4.09
C ILE A 95 2.63 11.70 -5.44
N PHE A 96 3.89 11.30 -5.62
CA PHE A 96 4.34 10.70 -6.87
C PHE A 96 3.65 9.35 -7.16
N VAL A 97 3.40 8.50 -6.14
CA VAL A 97 2.63 7.27 -6.30
C VAL A 97 1.18 7.57 -6.65
N ALA A 98 0.54 8.51 -5.95
CA ALA A 98 -0.83 8.92 -6.22
C ALA A 98 -1.03 9.47 -7.65
N LEU A 99 0.03 10.03 -8.27
CA LEU A 99 0.04 10.52 -9.65
C LEU A 99 0.64 9.52 -10.67
N GLY A 100 1.14 8.39 -10.22
CA GLY A 100 1.83 7.40 -11.06
C GLY A 100 3.11 7.95 -11.71
N MET A 101 3.86 8.78 -10.98
CA MET A 101 5.15 9.37 -11.40
C MET A 101 6.29 8.44 -10.94
N TRP A 102 6.44 7.32 -11.65
CA TRP A 102 7.27 6.20 -11.17
C TRP A 102 8.77 6.51 -11.10
N ASP A 103 9.31 7.36 -11.98
CA ASP A 103 10.71 7.75 -11.95
C ASP A 103 11.00 8.61 -10.70
N GLU A 104 10.10 9.50 -10.35
CA GLU A 104 10.18 10.32 -9.13
C GLU A 104 10.00 9.48 -7.86
N VAL A 105 9.13 8.46 -7.89
CA VAL A 105 9.00 7.48 -6.79
C VAL A 105 10.33 6.77 -6.57
N ILE A 106 10.97 6.29 -7.64
CA ILE A 106 12.26 5.61 -7.57
C ILE A 106 13.33 6.55 -7.00
N ASN A 107 13.50 7.74 -7.57
CA ASN A 107 14.54 8.68 -7.16
C ASN A 107 14.40 9.11 -5.70
N SER A 108 13.18 9.42 -5.27
CA SER A 108 12.86 9.83 -3.89
C SER A 108 13.21 8.72 -2.89
N ASN A 109 12.86 7.48 -3.22
CA ASN A 109 13.09 6.35 -2.32
C ASN A 109 14.54 5.81 -2.36
N ILE A 110 15.29 5.98 -3.46
CA ILE A 110 16.75 5.75 -3.46
C ILE A 110 17.40 6.67 -2.42
N ALA A 111 17.16 7.98 -2.52
CA ALA A 111 17.75 8.96 -1.61
C ALA A 111 17.38 8.66 -0.14
N SER A 112 16.12 8.34 0.13
CA SER A 112 15.64 8.00 1.47
C SER A 112 16.29 6.74 2.02
N TYR A 113 16.35 5.67 1.23
CA TYR A 113 16.95 4.41 1.65
C TYR A 113 18.44 4.56 1.91
N GLU A 114 19.18 5.25 1.03
CA GLU A 114 20.60 5.53 1.20
C GLU A 114 20.88 6.34 2.47
N ALA A 115 20.09 7.38 2.76
CA ALA A 115 20.20 8.15 4.00
C ALA A 115 20.02 7.25 5.24
N SER A 116 19.08 6.30 5.20
CA SER A 116 18.88 5.33 6.28
C SER A 116 20.08 4.42 6.48
N VAL A 117 20.68 3.93 5.39
CA VAL A 117 21.87 3.07 5.41
C VAL A 117 23.10 3.83 5.93
N VAL A 118 23.28 5.07 5.49
CA VAL A 118 24.35 5.94 6.02
C VAL A 118 24.19 6.15 7.53
N ARG A 119 22.97 6.45 7.99
CA ARG A 119 22.68 6.60 9.42
C ARG A 119 22.94 5.30 10.20
N MET A 120 22.49 4.16 9.63
CA MET A 120 22.70 2.84 10.23
C MET A 120 24.19 2.55 10.43
N LYS A 121 25.00 2.73 9.39
CA LYS A 121 26.46 2.51 9.44
C LYS A 121 27.16 3.46 10.41
N LYS A 122 26.83 4.76 10.35
CA LYS A 122 27.43 5.80 11.20
C LYS A 122 27.18 5.57 12.70
N LYS A 123 26.04 4.96 13.03
CA LYS A 123 25.62 4.70 14.42
C LYS A 123 25.81 3.25 14.84
N GLU A 124 26.40 2.41 13.99
CA GLU A 124 26.64 0.98 14.23
C GLU A 124 25.36 0.24 14.64
N LEU A 125 24.25 0.56 13.95
CA LEU A 125 22.93 -0.07 14.18
C LEU A 125 22.79 -1.33 13.32
N ASP A 126 21.88 -2.21 13.74
CA ASP A 126 21.54 -3.41 12.99
C ASP A 126 20.62 -3.14 11.79
N ASN A 127 20.28 -4.20 11.03
CA ASN A 127 19.48 -4.12 9.82
C ASN A 127 18.09 -3.50 10.02
N ASP A 128 17.51 -3.55 11.20
CA ASP A 128 16.21 -2.91 11.47
C ASP A 128 16.26 -1.37 11.40
N ALA A 129 17.46 -0.79 11.43
CA ALA A 129 17.64 0.63 11.23
C ALA A 129 17.57 1.06 9.75
N ARG A 130 17.54 0.11 8.81
CA ARG A 130 17.30 0.39 7.39
C ARG A 130 15.89 0.92 7.16
N GLY A 131 15.74 1.78 6.19
CA GLY A 131 14.47 2.32 5.74
C GLY A 131 13.66 1.31 4.91
N TYR A 132 13.24 0.18 5.51
CA TYR A 132 12.48 -0.86 4.78
C TYR A 132 11.22 -0.33 4.11
N HIS A 133 10.60 0.70 4.67
CA HIS A 133 9.43 1.34 4.08
C HIS A 133 9.76 1.98 2.73
N ALA A 134 10.79 2.82 2.68
CA ALA A 134 11.29 3.41 1.44
C ALA A 134 11.80 2.33 0.47
N PHE A 135 12.46 1.28 0.98
CA PHE A 135 12.94 0.16 0.18
C PHE A 135 11.80 -0.59 -0.53
N LYS A 136 10.69 -0.84 0.17
CA LYS A 136 9.48 -1.43 -0.44
C LYS A 136 8.91 -0.53 -1.54
N TRP A 137 8.79 0.78 -1.30
CA TRP A 137 8.24 1.70 -2.29
C TRP A 137 9.15 1.86 -3.51
N LEU A 138 10.46 1.85 -3.30
CA LEU A 138 11.46 1.80 -4.38
C LEU A 138 11.27 0.57 -5.26
N MET A 139 11.18 -0.62 -4.65
CA MET A 139 10.90 -1.85 -5.38
C MET A 139 9.59 -1.78 -6.15
N TYR A 140 8.54 -1.25 -5.55
CA TYR A 140 7.25 -1.09 -6.23
C TYR A 140 7.37 -0.16 -7.44
N GLY A 141 8.14 0.92 -7.35
CA GLY A 141 8.45 1.78 -8.49
C GLY A 141 9.10 1.02 -9.65
N TYR A 142 10.08 0.16 -9.36
CA TYR A 142 10.69 -0.70 -10.38
C TYR A 142 9.69 -1.69 -10.99
N LEU A 143 8.82 -2.29 -10.18
CA LEU A 143 7.76 -3.18 -10.69
C LEU A 143 6.81 -2.45 -11.66
N GLN A 144 6.44 -1.21 -11.35
CA GLN A 144 5.58 -0.40 -12.21
C GLN A 144 6.29 0.06 -13.51
N LYS A 145 7.62 0.16 -13.50
CA LYS A 145 8.44 0.38 -14.70
C LYS A 145 8.69 -0.90 -15.51
N GLY A 146 8.37 -2.07 -14.94
CA GLY A 146 8.64 -3.39 -15.55
C GLY A 146 10.08 -3.87 -15.38
N ASP A 147 10.86 -3.24 -14.50
CA ASP A 147 12.23 -3.68 -14.14
C ASP A 147 12.16 -4.79 -13.07
N PHE A 148 11.75 -5.97 -13.53
CA PHE A 148 11.53 -7.12 -12.64
C PHE A 148 12.81 -7.72 -12.08
N GLU A 149 13.92 -7.62 -12.81
CA GLU A 149 15.21 -8.12 -12.33
C GLU A 149 15.66 -7.33 -11.10
N LYS A 150 15.58 -6.00 -11.18
CA LYS A 150 15.94 -5.13 -10.07
C LYS A 150 15.02 -5.31 -8.86
N ALA A 151 13.72 -5.45 -9.13
CA ALA A 151 12.74 -5.75 -8.08
C ALA A 151 13.02 -7.10 -7.42
N ARG A 152 13.42 -8.11 -8.21
CA ARG A 152 13.82 -9.42 -7.71
C ARG A 152 15.03 -9.36 -6.79
N GLU A 153 16.10 -8.69 -7.22
CA GLU A 153 17.28 -8.47 -6.38
C GLU A 153 16.90 -7.88 -5.03
N MET A 154 16.06 -6.84 -5.01
CA MET A 154 15.61 -6.18 -3.80
C MET A 154 14.78 -7.09 -2.87
N VAL A 155 13.94 -7.97 -3.42
CA VAL A 155 13.21 -8.95 -2.60
C VAL A 155 14.18 -9.94 -1.94
N TYR A 156 15.21 -10.38 -2.66
CA TYR A 156 16.21 -11.28 -2.10
C TYR A 156 17.09 -10.59 -1.03
N ASP A 157 17.43 -9.32 -1.23
CA ASP A 157 18.08 -8.50 -0.19
C ASP A 157 17.21 -8.41 1.06
N MET A 158 15.89 -8.15 0.89
CA MET A 158 14.96 -8.09 2.02
C MET A 158 14.82 -9.44 2.72
N LYS A 159 14.85 -10.54 1.96
CA LYS A 159 14.89 -11.90 2.51
C LYS A 159 16.13 -12.08 3.40
N GLN A 160 17.29 -11.73 2.89
CA GLN A 160 18.55 -11.81 3.64
C GLN A 160 18.49 -10.96 4.93
N TYR A 161 18.00 -9.70 4.85
CA TYR A 161 17.86 -8.86 6.05
C TYR A 161 16.90 -9.47 7.08
N CYS A 162 15.84 -10.11 6.62
CA CYS A 162 14.89 -10.81 7.46
C CYS A 162 15.50 -12.06 8.12
N GLU A 163 16.33 -12.82 7.41
CA GLU A 163 17.05 -13.99 7.93
C GLU A 163 18.12 -13.60 8.95
N GLU A 164 18.86 -12.52 8.72
CA GLU A 164 19.86 -11.98 9.65
C GLU A 164 19.22 -11.47 10.94
N LYS A 165 18.05 -10.82 10.86
CA LYS A 165 17.31 -10.32 12.02
C LYS A 165 15.79 -10.43 11.76
N PRO A 166 15.15 -11.53 12.19
CA PRO A 166 13.72 -11.80 11.92
C PRO A 166 12.79 -11.00 12.83
N SER A 167 12.96 -9.69 12.91
CA SER A 167 12.05 -8.79 13.61
C SER A 167 10.66 -8.78 12.97
N SER A 168 9.63 -8.35 13.69
CA SER A 168 8.29 -8.15 13.12
C SER A 168 8.33 -7.14 11.96
N LYS A 169 9.20 -6.11 12.03
CA LYS A 169 9.39 -5.13 10.96
C LYS A 169 9.97 -5.78 9.70
N ALA A 170 11.05 -6.56 9.84
CA ALA A 170 11.70 -7.22 8.70
C ALA A 170 10.78 -8.25 8.05
N ARG A 171 10.13 -9.11 8.86
CA ARG A 171 9.18 -10.12 8.39
C ARG A 171 8.00 -9.51 7.62
N ALA A 172 7.41 -8.43 8.16
CA ALA A 172 6.31 -7.75 7.51
C ALA A 172 6.71 -7.18 6.13
N HIS A 173 7.87 -6.53 6.03
CA HIS A 173 8.34 -5.99 4.76
C HIS A 173 8.70 -7.08 3.77
N TYR A 174 9.32 -8.17 4.21
CA TYR A 174 9.60 -9.31 3.33
C TYR A 174 8.32 -9.92 2.77
N ILE A 175 7.30 -10.17 3.60
CA ILE A 175 6.00 -10.68 3.15
C ILE A 175 5.39 -9.78 2.08
N MET A 176 5.33 -8.47 2.34
CA MET A 176 4.70 -7.52 1.42
C MET A 176 5.49 -7.40 0.11
N MET A 177 6.82 -7.27 0.17
CA MET A 177 7.67 -7.16 -1.02
C MET A 177 7.62 -8.44 -1.87
N LYS A 178 7.64 -9.61 -1.24
CA LYS A 178 7.47 -10.89 -1.92
C LYS A 178 6.13 -10.96 -2.68
N ALA A 179 5.06 -10.59 -2.01
CA ALA A 179 3.73 -10.62 -2.59
C ALA A 179 3.59 -9.62 -3.76
N ASP A 180 4.09 -8.38 -3.60
CA ASP A 180 4.12 -7.38 -4.66
C ASP A 180 4.91 -7.89 -5.88
N TYR A 181 6.11 -8.44 -5.67
CA TYR A 181 6.95 -8.97 -6.76
C TYR A 181 6.28 -10.12 -7.51
N LEU A 182 5.76 -11.12 -6.80
CA LEU A 182 5.12 -12.28 -7.42
C LEU A 182 3.88 -11.88 -8.22
N THR A 183 3.09 -10.94 -7.69
CA THR A 183 1.86 -10.48 -8.35
C THR A 183 2.16 -9.63 -9.59
N GLU A 184 3.06 -8.65 -9.47
CA GLU A 184 3.37 -7.71 -10.56
C GLU A 184 4.19 -8.34 -11.69
N SER A 185 5.14 -9.24 -11.36
CA SER A 185 5.94 -9.95 -12.35
C SER A 185 5.23 -11.17 -12.93
N GLY A 186 4.26 -11.74 -12.21
CA GLY A 186 3.65 -13.02 -12.54
C GLY A 186 4.58 -14.22 -12.38
N ASN A 187 5.80 -14.05 -11.83
CA ASN A 187 6.80 -15.12 -11.72
C ASN A 187 6.58 -16.02 -10.49
N TRP A 188 5.45 -16.71 -10.48
CA TRP A 188 5.07 -17.66 -9.42
C TRP A 188 5.95 -18.94 -9.38
N ARG A 189 6.91 -19.08 -10.30
CA ARG A 189 7.90 -20.17 -10.29
C ARG A 189 9.16 -19.82 -9.51
N ASP A 190 9.30 -18.57 -9.08
CA ASP A 190 10.41 -18.17 -8.23
C ASP A 190 10.35 -18.91 -6.89
N SER A 191 11.50 -19.34 -6.36
CA SER A 191 11.57 -20.14 -5.14
C SER A 191 10.96 -19.45 -3.92
N ILE A 192 10.96 -18.10 -3.90
CA ILE A 192 10.37 -17.33 -2.80
C ILE A 192 8.85 -17.46 -2.71
N ALA A 193 8.16 -17.93 -3.78
CA ALA A 193 6.71 -18.12 -3.77
C ALA A 193 6.26 -19.07 -2.66
N ASN A 194 7.11 -20.04 -2.30
CA ASN A 194 6.82 -21.05 -1.29
C ASN A 194 7.43 -20.75 0.09
N ASP A 195 8.07 -19.58 0.26
CA ASP A 195 8.64 -19.18 1.53
C ASP A 195 7.53 -18.93 2.56
N ILE A 196 7.64 -19.64 3.70
CA ILE A 196 6.76 -19.46 4.86
C ILE A 196 7.47 -18.55 5.86
N VAL A 197 6.81 -17.48 6.24
CA VAL A 197 7.31 -16.51 7.21
C VAL A 197 6.47 -16.62 8.48
N ASP A 198 7.12 -16.58 9.66
CA ASP A 198 6.43 -16.57 10.94
C ASP A 198 5.54 -15.31 11.06
N LEU A 199 4.26 -15.52 11.40
CA LEU A 199 3.22 -14.50 11.47
C LEU A 199 3.01 -13.91 12.87
N GLU A 200 3.73 -14.41 13.88
CA GLU A 200 3.58 -13.92 15.25
C GLU A 200 3.86 -12.42 15.34
N LYS A 201 2.98 -11.69 16.00
CA LYS A 201 3.08 -10.21 16.17
C LYS A 201 3.07 -9.42 14.86
N LEU A 202 2.53 -9.94 13.77
CA LEU A 202 2.24 -9.18 12.56
C LEU A 202 0.79 -8.69 12.57
N ASN A 203 0.53 -7.57 11.87
CA ASN A 203 -0.83 -7.07 11.73
C ASN A 203 -1.67 -7.98 10.81
N LEU A 204 -2.98 -7.88 10.94
CA LEU A 204 -3.95 -8.70 10.23
C LEU A 204 -3.73 -8.68 8.70
N GLN A 205 -3.50 -7.51 8.12
CA GLN A 205 -3.28 -7.37 6.68
C GLN A 205 -2.05 -8.14 6.21
N THR A 206 -0.92 -8.01 6.90
CA THR A 206 0.33 -8.70 6.53
C THR A 206 0.18 -10.21 6.65
N GLN A 207 -0.50 -10.70 7.71
CA GLN A 207 -0.82 -12.12 7.85
C GLN A 207 -1.69 -12.60 6.67
N GLY A 208 -2.74 -11.86 6.33
CA GLY A 208 -3.62 -12.18 5.20
C GLY A 208 -2.88 -12.23 3.87
N VAL A 209 -1.96 -11.30 3.62
CA VAL A 209 -1.14 -11.28 2.40
C VAL A 209 -0.22 -12.50 2.32
N GLN A 210 0.36 -12.96 3.43
CA GLN A 210 1.15 -14.20 3.43
C GLN A 210 0.28 -15.42 3.06
N ILE A 211 -0.89 -15.55 3.67
CA ILE A 211 -1.82 -16.66 3.38
C ILE A 211 -2.32 -16.58 1.94
N PHE A 212 -2.66 -15.39 1.47
CA PHE A 212 -3.05 -15.18 0.06
C PHE A 212 -1.95 -15.61 -0.90
N THR A 213 -0.70 -15.23 -0.64
CA THR A 213 0.45 -15.61 -1.47
C THR A 213 0.63 -17.13 -1.53
N GLN A 214 0.45 -17.83 -0.39
CA GLN A 214 0.45 -19.32 -0.35
C GLN A 214 -0.70 -19.91 -1.17
N GLY A 215 -1.90 -19.34 -1.07
CA GLY A 215 -3.07 -19.74 -1.85
C GLY A 215 -2.84 -19.53 -3.36
N MET A 216 -2.25 -18.42 -3.75
CA MET A 216 -1.90 -18.13 -5.15
C MET A 216 -0.84 -19.12 -5.69
N SER A 217 0.21 -19.42 -4.91
CA SER A 217 1.20 -20.44 -5.27
C SER A 217 0.51 -21.80 -5.48
N ALA A 218 -0.33 -22.22 -4.53
CA ALA A 218 -1.11 -23.45 -4.62
C ALA A 218 -2.03 -23.50 -5.88
N TYR A 219 -2.66 -22.37 -6.23
CA TYR A 219 -3.43 -22.25 -7.47
C TYR A 219 -2.58 -22.47 -8.71
N LYS A 220 -1.41 -21.83 -8.79
CA LYS A 220 -0.47 -21.98 -9.92
C LYS A 220 0.07 -23.40 -10.05
N GLU A 221 0.26 -24.09 -8.92
CA GLU A 221 0.65 -25.51 -8.86
C GLU A 221 -0.53 -26.49 -9.04
N ARG A 222 -1.76 -25.96 -9.17
CA ARG A 222 -3.00 -26.76 -9.22
C ARG A 222 -3.24 -27.63 -7.97
N ASN A 223 -2.68 -27.25 -6.84
CA ASN A 223 -2.84 -27.94 -5.57
C ASN A 223 -4.13 -27.47 -4.85
N LYS A 224 -5.23 -28.19 -5.10
CA LYS A 224 -6.54 -27.87 -4.52
C LYS A 224 -6.56 -27.92 -2.99
N ASN A 225 -5.83 -28.86 -2.41
CA ASN A 225 -5.83 -29.02 -0.95
C ASN A 225 -5.19 -27.80 -0.25
N SER A 226 -4.02 -27.40 -0.70
CA SER A 226 -3.33 -26.22 -0.16
C SER A 226 -4.10 -24.92 -0.43
N LEU A 227 -4.72 -24.80 -1.62
CA LEU A 227 -5.58 -23.64 -1.91
C LEU A 227 -6.80 -23.58 -0.97
N ASN A 228 -7.47 -24.71 -0.74
CA ASN A 228 -8.63 -24.76 0.17
C ASN A 228 -8.20 -24.51 1.65
N ALA A 229 -7.01 -24.96 2.05
CA ALA A 229 -6.46 -24.62 3.36
C ALA A 229 -6.26 -23.10 3.51
N ALA A 230 -5.64 -22.43 2.55
CA ALA A 230 -5.48 -20.98 2.57
C ALA A 230 -6.82 -20.22 2.61
N ILE A 231 -7.84 -20.68 1.87
CA ILE A 231 -9.19 -20.11 1.93
C ILE A 231 -9.79 -20.27 3.34
N ASN A 232 -9.63 -21.44 3.95
CA ASN A 232 -10.12 -21.69 5.30
C ASN A 232 -9.42 -20.81 6.35
N ASP A 233 -8.11 -20.65 6.24
CA ASP A 233 -7.32 -19.80 7.14
C ASP A 233 -7.75 -18.33 7.04
N LEU A 234 -7.97 -17.80 5.84
CA LEU A 234 -8.52 -16.45 5.64
C LEU A 234 -9.96 -16.35 6.18
N ASN A 235 -10.77 -17.40 6.09
CA ASN A 235 -12.12 -17.40 6.63
C ASN A 235 -12.13 -17.37 8.17
N ILE A 236 -11.28 -18.15 8.83
CA ILE A 236 -11.10 -18.12 10.29
C ILE A 236 -10.61 -16.72 10.69
N MET A 237 -9.57 -16.20 10.04
CA MET A 237 -9.03 -14.88 10.32
C MET A 237 -10.07 -13.77 10.18
N GLN A 238 -10.93 -13.82 9.17
CA GLN A 238 -12.03 -12.87 9.01
C GLN A 238 -13.01 -12.96 10.18
N THR A 239 -13.49 -14.17 10.50
CA THR A 239 -14.49 -14.38 11.54
C THR A 239 -13.99 -13.93 12.91
N ASP A 240 -12.76 -14.27 13.25
CA ASP A 240 -12.12 -13.85 14.51
C ASP A 240 -11.96 -12.33 14.58
N SER A 241 -11.57 -11.70 13.45
CA SER A 241 -11.38 -10.26 13.37
C SER A 241 -12.69 -9.50 13.44
N GLU A 242 -13.76 -9.99 12.84
CA GLU A 242 -15.10 -9.40 12.95
C GLU A 242 -15.63 -9.39 14.39
N THR A 243 -15.29 -10.41 15.17
CA THR A 243 -15.66 -10.47 16.60
C THR A 243 -14.88 -9.50 17.47
N GLN A 244 -13.65 -9.15 17.05
CA GLN A 244 -12.73 -8.26 17.78
C GLN A 244 -12.73 -6.83 17.25
N MET A 245 -13.49 -6.57 16.18
CA MET A 245 -13.45 -5.30 15.46
C MET A 245 -13.97 -4.16 16.34
N VAL A 246 -13.11 -3.17 16.53
CA VAL A 246 -13.46 -1.86 17.05
C VAL A 246 -13.31 -0.85 15.93
N ILE A 247 -14.27 0.04 15.75
CA ILE A 247 -14.14 1.16 14.81
C ILE A 247 -12.94 2.02 15.26
N GLY A 248 -11.80 1.76 14.65
CA GLY A 248 -10.54 2.41 15.00
C GLY A 248 -10.36 3.74 14.27
N THR A 249 -9.65 4.67 14.90
CA THR A 249 -9.18 5.89 14.24
C THR A 249 -8.04 5.58 13.28
N PRO A 250 -7.98 6.20 12.08
CA PRO A 250 -6.82 6.12 11.21
C PRO A 250 -5.57 6.64 11.92
N LYS A 251 -4.48 5.89 11.91
CA LYS A 251 -3.23 6.33 12.54
C LYS A 251 -2.25 6.80 11.49
N MET A 252 -1.82 8.05 11.63
CA MET A 252 -0.68 8.59 10.89
C MET A 252 0.61 7.86 11.30
N CYS A 253 1.44 7.54 10.32
CA CYS A 253 2.86 7.12 10.34
C CYS A 253 3.54 6.73 11.69
N SER A 254 2.89 6.05 12.61
CA SER A 254 3.52 5.59 13.84
C SER A 254 3.87 4.10 13.77
N GLY A 255 5.12 3.81 13.49
CA GLY A 255 5.63 2.48 13.15
C GLY A 255 5.67 1.41 14.22
N ILE A 256 5.25 1.64 15.46
CA ILE A 256 5.55 0.69 16.54
C ILE A 256 4.33 0.15 17.29
N SER A 257 3.17 0.80 17.23
CA SER A 257 2.02 0.45 18.09
C SER A 257 0.89 -0.32 17.41
N ARG A 258 1.03 -0.75 16.14
CA ARG A 258 -0.06 -1.39 15.39
C ARG A 258 -0.40 -2.81 15.83
N TYR A 259 0.53 -3.51 16.45
CA TYR A 259 0.39 -4.95 16.75
C TYR A 259 -0.54 -5.29 17.92
N LEU A 260 -0.91 -4.30 18.73
CA LEU A 260 -1.75 -4.47 19.91
C LEU A 260 -3.15 -3.85 19.80
N GLN A 261 -3.53 -3.40 18.59
CA GLN A 261 -4.83 -2.76 18.41
C GLN A 261 -5.81 -3.68 17.68
N PRO A 262 -7.11 -3.57 18.03
CA PRO A 262 -8.15 -4.29 17.32
C PRO A 262 -8.11 -4.00 15.82
N PRO A 263 -8.46 -4.98 14.97
CA PRO A 263 -8.51 -4.79 13.53
C PRO A 263 -9.45 -3.65 13.13
N SER A 264 -9.06 -2.89 12.14
CA SER A 264 -9.91 -1.87 11.53
C SER A 264 -10.89 -2.50 10.53
N VAL A 265 -11.98 -1.80 10.22
CA VAL A 265 -12.94 -2.22 9.17
C VAL A 265 -12.23 -2.45 7.83
N ASN A 266 -11.27 -1.58 7.49
CA ASN A 266 -10.50 -1.72 6.26
C ASN A 266 -9.65 -2.99 6.21
N GLU A 267 -9.00 -3.35 7.32
CA GLU A 267 -8.21 -4.58 7.39
C GLU A 267 -9.11 -5.81 7.23
N VAL A 268 -10.26 -5.84 7.90
CA VAL A 268 -11.23 -6.94 7.75
C VAL A 268 -11.77 -7.03 6.32
N ASN A 269 -12.09 -5.91 5.70
CA ASN A 269 -12.56 -5.90 4.31
C ASN A 269 -11.44 -6.34 3.35
N SER A 270 -10.17 -5.98 3.60
CA SER A 270 -9.04 -6.49 2.81
C SER A 270 -8.93 -8.01 2.90
N ILE A 271 -9.12 -8.61 4.08
CA ILE A 271 -9.14 -10.08 4.23
C ILE A 271 -10.29 -10.71 3.45
N LYS A 272 -11.48 -10.07 3.43
CA LYS A 272 -12.62 -10.53 2.61
C LYS A 272 -12.27 -10.56 1.12
N VAL A 273 -11.63 -9.51 0.62
CA VAL A 273 -11.21 -9.44 -0.78
C VAL A 273 -10.27 -10.60 -1.10
N LEU A 274 -9.17 -10.75 -0.35
CA LEU A 274 -8.18 -11.82 -0.55
C LEU A 274 -8.83 -13.21 -0.51
N LYS A 275 -9.77 -13.43 0.42
CA LYS A 275 -10.52 -14.69 0.50
C LYS A 275 -11.37 -14.93 -0.75
N TYR A 276 -12.13 -13.95 -1.19
CA TYR A 276 -13.00 -14.09 -2.36
C TYR A 276 -12.21 -14.31 -3.64
N GLU A 277 -11.05 -13.69 -3.80
CA GLU A 277 -10.13 -13.95 -4.90
C GLU A 277 -9.65 -15.41 -4.90
N LEU A 278 -9.21 -15.95 -3.76
CA LEU A 278 -8.84 -17.37 -3.68
C LEU A 278 -10.02 -18.31 -3.94
N MET A 279 -11.24 -17.94 -3.50
CA MET A 279 -12.47 -18.70 -3.82
C MET A 279 -12.77 -18.68 -5.31
N ALA A 280 -12.54 -17.55 -5.99
CA ALA A 280 -12.65 -17.47 -7.44
C ALA A 280 -11.65 -18.41 -8.12
N PHE A 281 -10.39 -18.41 -7.69
CA PHE A 281 -9.37 -19.32 -8.21
C PHE A 281 -9.69 -20.80 -7.93
N SER A 282 -10.24 -21.14 -6.75
CA SER A 282 -10.70 -22.49 -6.45
C SER A 282 -11.84 -22.92 -7.38
N ALA A 283 -12.78 -22.03 -7.67
CA ALA A 283 -13.85 -22.29 -8.63
C ALA A 283 -13.32 -22.51 -10.05
N LEU A 284 -12.31 -21.73 -10.49
CA LEU A 284 -11.63 -21.93 -11.79
C LEU A 284 -10.94 -23.29 -11.88
N LEU A 285 -10.22 -23.74 -10.82
CA LEU A 285 -9.63 -25.09 -10.78
C LEU A 285 -10.67 -26.20 -10.88
N ASN A 286 -11.89 -25.94 -10.41
CA ASN A 286 -13.02 -26.86 -10.51
C ASN A 286 -13.84 -26.69 -11.79
N LYS A 287 -13.38 -25.84 -12.74
CA LYS A 287 -14.07 -25.53 -14.00
C LYS A 287 -15.49 -24.98 -13.80
N ASN A 288 -15.75 -24.31 -12.67
CA ASN A 288 -17.02 -23.70 -12.34
C ASN A 288 -16.95 -22.19 -12.58
N GLU A 289 -17.07 -21.78 -13.85
CA GLU A 289 -16.97 -20.37 -14.25
C GLU A 289 -18.02 -19.47 -13.60
N LYS A 290 -19.26 -19.96 -13.44
CA LYS A 290 -20.34 -19.21 -12.81
C LYS A 290 -20.01 -18.86 -11.35
N SER A 291 -19.45 -19.82 -10.61
CA SER A 291 -19.03 -19.55 -9.24
C SER A 291 -17.80 -18.66 -9.20
N ALA A 292 -16.85 -18.81 -10.14
CA ALA A 292 -15.68 -17.96 -10.22
C ALA A 292 -16.08 -16.49 -10.44
N GLU A 293 -16.94 -16.22 -11.39
CA GLU A 293 -17.47 -14.87 -11.65
C GLU A 293 -18.17 -14.27 -10.41
N LYS A 294 -19.03 -15.06 -9.77
CA LYS A 294 -19.70 -14.61 -8.53
C LYS A 294 -18.70 -14.18 -7.47
N TRP A 295 -17.63 -14.94 -7.24
CA TRP A 295 -16.62 -14.60 -6.25
C TRP A 295 -15.78 -13.39 -6.65
N MET A 296 -15.48 -13.20 -7.94
CA MET A 296 -14.82 -11.99 -8.42
C MET A 296 -15.68 -10.74 -8.20
N GLN A 297 -16.99 -10.83 -8.47
CA GLN A 297 -17.93 -9.74 -8.19
C GLN A 297 -17.98 -9.42 -6.68
N GLN A 298 -18.04 -10.43 -5.82
CA GLN A 298 -18.02 -10.21 -4.37
C GLN A 298 -16.69 -9.62 -3.88
N ALA A 299 -15.57 -9.97 -4.53
CA ALA A 299 -14.29 -9.36 -4.23
C ALA A 299 -14.28 -7.86 -4.59
N THR A 300 -14.81 -7.49 -5.78
CA THR A 300 -14.91 -6.09 -6.20
C THR A 300 -15.85 -5.28 -5.31
N GLU A 301 -17.00 -5.84 -4.94
CA GLU A 301 -17.93 -5.20 -3.98
C GLU A 301 -17.27 -4.95 -2.62
N ALA A 302 -16.51 -5.93 -2.11
CA ALA A 302 -15.79 -5.77 -0.86
C ALA A 302 -14.67 -4.73 -0.97
N GLU A 303 -13.90 -4.72 -2.06
CA GLU A 303 -12.85 -3.73 -2.30
C GLU A 303 -13.41 -2.32 -2.42
N GLU A 304 -14.56 -2.12 -3.04
CA GLU A 304 -15.20 -0.82 -3.19
C GLU A 304 -15.55 -0.16 -1.84
N THR A 305 -15.77 -0.98 -0.81
CA THR A 305 -16.02 -0.48 0.56
C THR A 305 -14.74 -0.10 1.32
N THR A 306 -13.55 -0.45 0.80
CA THR A 306 -12.29 -0.06 1.43
C THR A 306 -11.98 1.41 1.15
N THR A 307 -11.43 2.11 2.13
CA THR A 307 -10.92 3.46 1.91
C THR A 307 -9.59 3.40 1.17
N TYR A 308 -9.28 4.48 0.43
CA TYR A 308 -7.97 4.63 -0.19
C TYR A 308 -6.87 4.60 0.88
N ASN A 309 -5.84 3.80 0.65
CA ASN A 309 -4.62 3.79 1.43
C ASN A 309 -3.49 4.31 0.54
N TYR A 310 -2.73 5.27 1.07
CA TYR A 310 -1.60 5.85 0.33
C TYR A 310 -0.50 4.81 0.08
N GLY A 311 0.20 5.00 -1.05
CA GLY A 311 1.31 4.16 -1.47
C GLY A 311 0.89 2.95 -2.31
N PRO A 312 1.74 1.92 -2.38
CA PRO A 312 1.42 0.69 -3.06
C PRO A 312 0.13 0.05 -2.55
N PRO A 313 -0.70 -0.55 -3.41
CA PRO A 313 -1.99 -1.12 -3.02
C PRO A 313 -1.88 -2.10 -1.84
N ASN A 314 -2.76 -1.95 -0.85
CA ASN A 314 -2.82 -2.88 0.27
C ASN A 314 -3.40 -4.25 -0.15
N ILE A 315 -4.31 -4.25 -1.11
CA ILE A 315 -4.77 -5.46 -1.80
C ILE A 315 -3.78 -5.69 -2.93
N VAL A 316 -2.88 -6.64 -2.71
CA VAL A 316 -1.72 -6.92 -3.57
C VAL A 316 -2.12 -7.15 -5.03
N LYS A 317 -3.22 -7.87 -5.25
CA LYS A 317 -3.88 -8.01 -6.54
C LYS A 317 -5.23 -7.30 -6.46
N PRO A 318 -5.39 -6.08 -7.00
CA PRO A 318 -6.69 -5.41 -7.01
C PRO A 318 -7.77 -6.31 -7.64
N SER A 319 -8.90 -6.48 -6.96
CA SER A 319 -9.94 -7.42 -7.41
C SER A 319 -10.59 -6.99 -8.72
N PHE A 320 -10.69 -5.70 -8.97
CA PHE A 320 -11.11 -5.16 -10.27
C PHE A 320 -10.14 -5.54 -11.39
N GLU A 321 -8.82 -5.56 -11.12
CA GLU A 321 -7.81 -6.00 -12.08
C GLU A 321 -7.94 -7.49 -12.38
N LEU A 322 -8.09 -8.32 -11.32
CA LEU A 322 -8.31 -9.76 -11.47
C LEU A 322 -9.58 -10.05 -12.29
N TYR A 323 -10.69 -9.36 -11.98
CA TYR A 323 -11.95 -9.55 -12.69
C TYR A 323 -11.84 -9.08 -14.15
N GLY A 324 -11.19 -7.95 -14.38
CA GLY A 324 -10.91 -7.44 -15.73
C GLY A 324 -10.10 -8.41 -16.58
N GLU A 325 -9.04 -9.02 -16.03
CA GLU A 325 -8.23 -10.04 -16.70
C GLU A 325 -9.07 -11.26 -17.11
N TRP A 326 -9.89 -11.77 -16.19
CA TRP A 326 -10.78 -12.88 -16.48
C TRP A 326 -11.83 -12.55 -17.55
N LEU A 327 -12.40 -11.33 -17.51
CA LEU A 327 -13.36 -10.86 -18.54
C LEU A 327 -12.71 -10.77 -19.93
N VAL A 328 -11.43 -10.36 -20.02
CA VAL A 328 -10.66 -10.39 -21.28
C VAL A 328 -10.55 -11.84 -21.82
N GLU A 329 -10.20 -12.80 -20.95
CA GLU A 329 -10.14 -14.22 -21.32
C GLU A 329 -11.49 -14.75 -21.84
N LYS A 330 -12.61 -14.19 -21.34
CA LYS A 330 -13.97 -14.52 -21.79
C LYS A 330 -14.45 -13.72 -23.00
N ASN A 331 -13.57 -12.91 -23.59
CA ASN A 331 -13.89 -12.00 -24.69
C ASN A 331 -15.00 -10.96 -24.37
N ARG A 332 -15.19 -10.64 -23.06
CA ARG A 332 -16.13 -9.63 -22.56
C ARG A 332 -15.42 -8.27 -22.41
N LYS A 333 -14.84 -7.79 -23.50
CA LYS A 333 -13.91 -6.65 -23.53
C LYS A 333 -14.50 -5.35 -22.99
N LYS A 334 -15.78 -5.05 -23.25
CA LYS A 334 -16.45 -3.84 -22.75
C LYS A 334 -16.53 -3.83 -21.22
N GLU A 335 -16.87 -4.96 -20.63
CA GLU A 335 -16.96 -5.10 -19.17
C GLU A 335 -15.56 -5.09 -18.54
N ALA A 336 -14.60 -5.79 -19.16
CA ALA A 336 -13.21 -5.78 -18.72
C ALA A 336 -12.64 -4.35 -18.66
N ARG A 337 -12.93 -3.53 -19.67
CA ARG A 337 -12.51 -2.14 -19.72
C ARG A 337 -12.99 -1.36 -18.50
N GLN A 338 -14.26 -1.51 -18.13
CA GLN A 338 -14.83 -0.85 -16.95
C GLN A 338 -14.09 -1.23 -15.65
N GLN A 339 -13.68 -2.51 -15.54
CA GLN A 339 -12.94 -2.97 -14.37
C GLN A 339 -11.55 -2.33 -14.29
N PHE A 340 -10.80 -2.28 -15.39
CA PHE A 340 -9.48 -1.65 -15.41
C PHE A 340 -9.55 -0.13 -15.18
N GLU A 341 -10.57 0.54 -15.70
CA GLU A 341 -10.81 1.97 -15.44
C GLU A 341 -10.99 2.23 -13.93
N LYS A 342 -11.75 1.36 -13.22
CA LYS A 342 -11.88 1.40 -11.75
C LYS A 342 -10.55 1.24 -11.01
N VAL A 343 -9.66 0.38 -11.49
CA VAL A 343 -8.31 0.27 -10.90
C VAL A 343 -7.56 1.59 -11.05
N LEU A 344 -7.62 2.21 -12.23
CA LEU A 344 -6.86 3.43 -12.53
C LEU A 344 -7.41 4.68 -11.80
N GLU A 345 -8.66 4.69 -11.36
CA GLU A 345 -9.19 5.71 -10.46
C GLU A 345 -8.43 5.72 -9.11
N ARG A 346 -8.06 4.54 -8.60
CA ARG A 346 -7.38 4.37 -7.29
C ARG A 346 -5.85 4.27 -7.40
N ALA A 347 -5.35 3.79 -8.52
CA ALA A 347 -3.93 3.57 -8.78
C ALA A 347 -3.55 4.09 -10.18
N PRO A 348 -3.44 5.43 -10.36
CA PRO A 348 -3.12 6.03 -11.65
C PRO A 348 -1.82 5.46 -12.24
N LYS A 349 -1.87 5.16 -13.53
CA LYS A 349 -0.75 4.57 -14.28
C LYS A 349 -0.23 3.22 -13.75
N ARG A 350 -1.07 2.47 -13.01
CA ARG A 350 -0.75 1.11 -12.63
C ARG A 350 -0.53 0.25 -13.88
N ARG A 351 0.67 -0.35 -13.98
CA ARG A 351 1.15 -1.04 -15.18
C ARG A 351 0.21 -2.15 -15.67
N LEU A 352 -0.21 -3.07 -14.78
CA LEU A 352 -1.05 -4.20 -15.16
C LEU A 352 -2.44 -3.75 -15.64
N ALA A 353 -3.02 -2.72 -15.01
CA ALA A 353 -4.31 -2.16 -15.43
C ALA A 353 -4.22 -1.47 -16.80
N ILE A 354 -3.13 -0.74 -17.09
CA ILE A 354 -2.88 -0.15 -18.43
C ILE A 354 -2.79 -1.25 -19.49
N MET A 355 -2.00 -2.29 -19.24
CA MET A 355 -1.87 -3.44 -20.15
C MET A 355 -3.22 -4.15 -20.36
N GLY A 356 -4.00 -4.27 -19.28
CA GLY A 356 -5.36 -4.81 -19.35
C GLY A 356 -6.28 -3.98 -20.24
N LEU A 357 -6.26 -2.65 -20.11
CA LEU A 357 -7.00 -1.75 -21.00
C LEU A 357 -6.59 -1.88 -22.46
N GLU A 358 -5.31 -2.01 -22.74
CA GLU A 358 -4.83 -2.22 -24.12
C GLU A 358 -5.39 -3.50 -24.72
N ASN A 359 -5.49 -4.58 -23.96
CA ASN A 359 -6.09 -5.84 -24.41
C ASN A 359 -7.62 -5.74 -24.67
N THR A 360 -8.26 -4.66 -24.22
CA THR A 360 -9.67 -4.41 -24.52
C THR A 360 -9.89 -3.65 -25.83
N LYS A 361 -8.82 -3.06 -26.40
CA LYS A 361 -8.86 -2.35 -27.68
C LYS A 361 -8.90 -3.40 -28.80
N SER A 362 -9.95 -3.44 -29.60
CA SER A 362 -10.16 -4.23 -30.84
C SER A 362 -11.36 -5.13 -30.80
#